data_0404271ba2407cc5b0c2514f8aaf99be
#
_entry.id   0404271ba2407cc5b0c2514f8aaf99be
#
_cell.length_a   1.000
_cell.length_b   1.000
_cell.length_c   1.000
_cell.angle_alpha   90.00
_cell.angle_beta   90.00
_cell.angle_gamma   90.00
#
_symmetry.space_group_name_H-M   'P 1'
#
loop_
_entity.id
_entity.type
_entity.pdbx_description
1 polymer ?
#
loop_
_entity_poly.entity_id
_entity_poly.type
_entity_poly.pdbx_seq_one_letter_code
_entity_poly.pdbx_strand_id
1 'polypeptide(L)'
;MIRLGTSSYIIPADIIPNVDYLKDKVDDVELVLFESREASNIPGPDVIDKLKWYAQKYNLTYTVHLPYDVKAGSADEAERLHALETWTKIVGLTASLPVHGFIVHLEPERYRNDDGTPCLEPARDIAAWIRRVVMSMRQLKERTVSIADPSLFCIETLSYDLMPLLPHILENGFSITLDVGHLWLNGLYSSDYVRTLLPHTRIIHLHGVSGLKDHMSLAVHNRLQLSGFMDILKSFSDRDLVLTLEIFSEQDLKESLQVLNELEAF
;
A
#
# COMPACT_ATOMS: atom_id res chain seq x y z
N MET A 1 3.81 -1.33 -18.41
CA MET A 1 3.07 -0.02 -18.47
C MET A 1 2.83 0.43 -17.03
N ILE A 2 3.03 1.72 -16.73
CA ILE A 2 2.74 2.26 -15.39
C ILE A 2 1.32 2.84 -15.43
N ARG A 3 0.45 2.40 -14.52
CA ARG A 3 -0.87 2.97 -14.28
C ARG A 3 -0.77 4.02 -13.19
N LEU A 4 -1.40 5.18 -13.40
CA LEU A 4 -1.48 6.21 -12.37
C LEU A 4 -2.71 5.93 -11.48
N GLY A 5 -2.49 5.88 -10.18
CA GLY A 5 -3.55 5.67 -9.17
C GLY A 5 -3.58 6.75 -8.09
N THR A 6 -4.64 6.73 -7.30
CA THR A 6 -4.75 7.51 -6.06
C THR A 6 -5.75 6.86 -5.10
N SER A 7 -5.77 7.31 -3.84
CA SER A 7 -6.63 6.76 -2.80
C SER A 7 -8.11 7.06 -2.99
N SER A 8 -8.99 6.22 -2.47
CA SER A 8 -10.44 6.42 -2.44
C SER A 8 -10.92 7.40 -1.37
N TYR A 9 -10.07 8.31 -0.93
CA TYR A 9 -10.32 9.33 0.12
C TYR A 9 -9.92 10.74 -0.30
N ILE A 10 -10.06 11.07 -1.58
CA ILE A 10 -9.73 12.40 -2.13
C ILE A 10 -10.79 13.44 -1.79
N ILE A 11 -12.07 13.04 -1.75
CA ILE A 11 -13.17 13.90 -1.30
C ILE A 11 -13.78 13.33 -0.01
N PRO A 12 -14.38 14.18 0.88
CA PRO A 12 -14.95 13.72 2.15
C PRO A 12 -16.29 12.97 1.92
N ALA A 13 -16.20 11.79 1.33
CA ALA A 13 -17.32 10.94 0.96
C ALA A 13 -16.90 9.46 0.96
N ASP A 14 -17.88 8.55 0.85
CA ASP A 14 -17.66 7.11 0.74
C ASP A 14 -16.93 6.71 -0.56
N ILE A 15 -16.63 5.42 -0.70
CA ILE A 15 -15.87 4.85 -1.83
C ILE A 15 -16.48 5.23 -3.19
N ILE A 16 -17.81 5.04 -3.39
CA ILE A 16 -18.42 5.24 -4.72
C ILE A 16 -18.36 6.69 -5.21
N PRO A 17 -18.71 7.73 -4.40
CA PRO A 17 -18.49 9.12 -4.81
C PRO A 17 -17.02 9.45 -5.13
N ASN A 18 -16.05 8.89 -4.40
CA ASN A 18 -14.63 9.05 -4.70
C ASN A 18 -14.27 8.41 -6.05
N VAL A 19 -14.72 7.19 -6.33
CA VAL A 19 -14.48 6.53 -7.63
C VAL A 19 -15.16 7.32 -8.77
N ASP A 20 -16.37 7.84 -8.55
CA ASP A 20 -17.05 8.67 -9.56
C ASP A 20 -16.28 9.97 -9.84
N TYR A 21 -15.70 10.59 -8.83
CA TYR A 21 -14.84 11.76 -8.95
C TYR A 21 -13.54 11.46 -9.71
N LEU A 22 -12.97 10.27 -9.51
CA LEU A 22 -11.64 9.88 -9.99
C LEU A 22 -11.63 9.20 -11.37
N LYS A 23 -12.75 8.65 -11.83
CA LYS A 23 -12.89 7.77 -12.99
C LYS A 23 -12.27 8.26 -14.31
N ASP A 24 -12.17 9.58 -14.49
CA ASP A 24 -11.60 10.21 -15.69
C ASP A 24 -10.23 10.88 -15.39
N LYS A 25 -9.65 10.65 -14.23
CA LYS A 25 -8.43 11.32 -13.77
C LYS A 25 -7.26 10.34 -13.54
N VAL A 26 -7.58 9.08 -13.26
CA VAL A 26 -6.59 8.04 -12.93
C VAL A 26 -6.96 6.72 -13.61
N ASP A 27 -6.01 5.79 -13.66
CA ASP A 27 -6.18 4.44 -14.22
C ASP A 27 -6.48 3.41 -13.13
N ASP A 28 -6.13 3.70 -11.87
CA ASP A 28 -6.34 2.84 -10.71
C ASP A 28 -6.90 3.64 -9.54
N VAL A 29 -7.80 3.03 -8.78
CA VAL A 29 -8.25 3.61 -7.51
C VAL A 29 -7.92 2.66 -6.37
N GLU A 30 -7.12 3.14 -5.44
CA GLU A 30 -6.81 2.40 -4.24
C GLU A 30 -7.96 2.46 -3.24
N LEU A 31 -8.57 1.30 -3.00
CA LEU A 31 -9.61 1.13 -1.99
C LEU A 31 -8.95 1.02 -0.61
N VAL A 32 -8.86 2.13 0.12
CA VAL A 32 -8.32 2.14 1.48
C VAL A 32 -9.39 1.63 2.43
N LEU A 33 -9.19 0.42 2.96
CA LEU A 33 -10.14 -0.25 3.83
C LEU A 33 -9.68 -0.27 5.29
N PHE A 34 -10.64 -0.17 6.19
CA PHE A 34 -10.40 -0.30 7.62
C PHE A 34 -11.50 -1.13 8.30
N GLU A 35 -11.13 -1.82 9.37
CA GLU A 35 -12.01 -2.67 10.18
C GLU A 35 -11.64 -2.51 11.65
N SER A 36 -12.19 -1.49 12.29
CA SER A 36 -12.00 -1.25 13.72
C SER A 36 -13.24 -1.64 14.53
N ARG A 37 -13.12 -1.59 15.87
CA ARG A 37 -14.27 -1.82 16.74
C ARG A 37 -15.35 -0.73 16.60
N GLU A 38 -14.97 0.46 16.15
CA GLU A 38 -15.84 1.65 16.12
C GLU A 38 -16.41 1.90 14.72
N ALA A 39 -15.67 1.52 13.66
CA ALA A 39 -16.07 1.77 12.29
C ALA A 39 -15.48 0.75 11.31
N SER A 40 -16.24 0.47 10.27
CA SER A 40 -15.82 -0.36 9.12
C SER A 40 -16.30 0.30 7.83
N ASN A 41 -15.45 0.31 6.81
CA ASN A 41 -15.82 0.73 5.45
C ASN A 41 -15.71 -0.41 4.44
N ILE A 42 -15.66 -1.66 4.91
CA ILE A 42 -15.63 -2.83 4.02
C ILE A 42 -16.86 -2.80 3.11
N PRO A 43 -16.67 -2.81 1.76
CA PRO A 43 -17.77 -2.65 0.82
C PRO A 43 -18.74 -3.83 0.85
N GLY A 44 -20.04 -3.54 0.83
CA GLY A 44 -21.06 -4.54 0.62
C GLY A 44 -21.20 -4.95 -0.85
N PRO A 45 -21.98 -6.01 -1.16
CA PRO A 45 -22.16 -6.51 -2.53
C PRO A 45 -22.60 -5.42 -3.53
N ASP A 46 -23.51 -4.53 -3.14
CA ASP A 46 -24.00 -3.45 -4.01
C ASP A 46 -22.87 -2.46 -4.40
N VAL A 47 -21.93 -2.21 -3.49
CA VAL A 47 -20.76 -1.37 -3.76
C VAL A 47 -19.80 -2.09 -4.70
N ILE A 48 -19.56 -3.39 -4.50
CA ILE A 48 -18.74 -4.23 -5.38
C ILE A 48 -19.32 -4.25 -6.82
N ASP A 49 -20.63 -4.39 -6.99
CA ASP A 49 -21.26 -4.37 -8.30
C ASP A 49 -21.09 -3.01 -8.99
N LYS A 50 -21.20 -1.91 -8.25
CA LYS A 50 -20.91 -0.57 -8.78
C LYS A 50 -19.44 -0.41 -9.19
N LEU A 51 -18.49 -0.85 -8.35
CA LEU A 51 -17.05 -0.82 -8.67
C LEU A 51 -16.75 -1.62 -9.95
N LYS A 52 -17.37 -2.78 -10.11
CA LYS A 52 -17.27 -3.60 -11.32
C LYS A 52 -17.78 -2.86 -12.56
N TRP A 53 -18.91 -2.16 -12.44
CA TRP A 53 -19.43 -1.34 -13.51
C TRP A 53 -18.49 -0.20 -13.88
N TYR A 54 -17.90 0.51 -12.89
CA TYR A 54 -16.90 1.56 -13.15
C TYR A 54 -15.66 1.00 -13.85
N ALA A 55 -15.13 -0.14 -13.39
CA ALA A 55 -14.01 -0.80 -14.02
C ALA A 55 -14.26 -1.08 -15.50
N GLN A 56 -15.40 -1.67 -15.83
CA GLN A 56 -15.76 -2.01 -17.22
C GLN A 56 -15.97 -0.78 -18.10
N LYS A 57 -16.60 0.27 -17.55
CA LYS A 57 -16.97 1.45 -18.32
C LYS A 57 -15.80 2.40 -18.56
N TYR A 58 -14.90 2.54 -17.59
CA TYR A 58 -13.81 3.53 -17.59
C TYR A 58 -12.43 2.91 -17.66
N ASN A 59 -12.34 1.59 -17.82
CA ASN A 59 -11.08 0.84 -17.84
C ASN A 59 -10.24 1.02 -16.56
N LEU A 60 -10.92 1.19 -15.42
CA LEU A 60 -10.27 1.30 -14.11
C LEU A 60 -9.81 -0.07 -13.60
N THR A 61 -8.69 -0.08 -12.92
CA THR A 61 -8.30 -1.15 -12.01
C THR A 61 -8.42 -0.69 -10.55
N TYR A 62 -8.24 -1.62 -9.64
CA TYR A 62 -8.24 -1.31 -8.21
C TYR A 62 -7.01 -1.91 -7.56
N THR A 63 -6.36 -1.15 -6.70
CA THR A 63 -5.55 -1.68 -5.62
C THR A 63 -6.40 -1.72 -4.36
N VAL A 64 -6.14 -2.65 -3.45
CA VAL A 64 -6.91 -2.79 -2.21
C VAL A 64 -5.97 -2.71 -1.03
N HIS A 65 -6.01 -1.58 -0.33
CA HIS A 65 -5.29 -1.44 0.91
C HIS A 65 -6.04 -2.18 2.01
N LEU A 66 -5.48 -3.32 2.44
CA LEU A 66 -6.08 -4.13 3.50
C LEU A 66 -5.99 -3.40 4.85
N PRO A 67 -6.96 -3.60 5.76
CA PRO A 67 -6.95 -2.95 7.06
C PRO A 67 -5.60 -3.10 7.78
N TYR A 68 -4.98 -1.99 8.15
CA TYR A 68 -3.72 -1.94 8.90
C TYR A 68 -3.94 -1.93 10.42
N ASP A 69 -5.18 -1.73 10.87
CA ASP A 69 -5.60 -1.76 12.26
C ASP A 69 -5.68 -3.18 12.84
N VAL A 70 -5.63 -4.22 12.00
CA VAL A 70 -5.48 -5.62 12.40
C VAL A 70 -4.01 -6.06 12.41
N LYS A 71 -3.62 -6.93 13.35
CA LYS A 71 -2.21 -7.17 13.71
C LYS A 71 -1.72 -8.59 13.35
N ALA A 72 -1.35 -8.81 12.08
CA ALA A 72 -0.84 -10.12 11.64
C ALA A 72 0.53 -10.53 12.23
N GLY A 73 1.28 -9.59 12.79
CA GLY A 73 2.55 -9.83 13.47
C GLY A 73 2.46 -9.92 15.01
N SER A 74 1.26 -9.78 15.60
CA SER A 74 1.06 -9.75 17.05
C SER A 74 1.62 -11.00 17.77
N ALA A 75 2.05 -10.81 19.00
CA ALA A 75 2.36 -11.91 19.90
C ALA A 75 1.11 -12.71 20.29
N ASP A 76 -0.07 -12.06 20.32
CA ASP A 76 -1.35 -12.71 20.54
C ASP A 76 -1.82 -13.46 19.29
N GLU A 77 -2.05 -14.77 19.43
CA GLU A 77 -2.52 -15.62 18.34
C GLU A 77 -3.93 -15.24 17.87
N ALA A 78 -4.81 -14.85 18.80
CA ALA A 78 -6.17 -14.46 18.45
C ALA A 78 -6.21 -13.21 17.57
N GLU A 79 -5.34 -12.22 17.85
CA GLU A 79 -5.19 -11.04 17.00
C GLU A 79 -4.64 -11.39 15.61
N ARG A 80 -3.66 -12.29 15.52
CA ARG A 80 -3.15 -12.75 14.22
C ARG A 80 -4.22 -13.47 13.39
N LEU A 81 -4.98 -14.36 14.02
CA LEU A 81 -6.08 -15.08 13.36
C LEU A 81 -7.17 -14.11 12.89
N HIS A 82 -7.54 -13.13 13.71
CA HIS A 82 -8.49 -12.09 13.34
C HIS A 82 -8.03 -11.29 12.12
N ALA A 83 -6.74 -10.92 12.06
CA ALA A 83 -6.17 -10.24 10.91
C ALA A 83 -6.30 -11.09 9.62
N LEU A 84 -5.95 -12.37 9.70
CA LEU A 84 -6.03 -13.28 8.56
C LEU A 84 -7.47 -13.52 8.10
N GLU A 85 -8.41 -13.63 9.02
CA GLU A 85 -9.85 -13.76 8.71
C GLU A 85 -10.40 -12.53 8.02
N THR A 86 -10.07 -11.33 8.54
CA THR A 86 -10.45 -10.06 7.96
C THR A 86 -9.90 -9.90 6.53
N TRP A 87 -8.61 -10.14 6.34
CA TRP A 87 -7.99 -10.05 5.01
C TRP A 87 -8.54 -11.08 4.04
N THR A 88 -8.71 -12.34 4.45
CA THR A 88 -9.30 -13.40 3.61
C THR A 88 -10.72 -13.02 3.16
N LYS A 89 -11.53 -12.49 4.06
CA LYS A 89 -12.89 -11.99 3.75
C LYS A 89 -12.85 -10.90 2.67
N ILE A 90 -11.96 -9.91 2.81
CA ILE A 90 -11.85 -8.80 1.85
C ILE A 90 -11.37 -9.30 0.49
N VAL A 91 -10.37 -10.17 0.45
CA VAL A 91 -9.88 -10.80 -0.79
C VAL A 91 -11.04 -11.52 -1.51
N GLY A 92 -11.84 -12.30 -0.77
CA GLY A 92 -13.02 -12.98 -1.31
C GLY A 92 -14.08 -12.01 -1.86
N LEU A 93 -14.36 -10.92 -1.15
CA LEU A 93 -15.33 -9.90 -1.57
C LEU A 93 -14.89 -9.17 -2.85
N THR A 94 -13.60 -8.89 -3.00
CA THR A 94 -13.05 -8.13 -4.12
C THR A 94 -12.59 -9.01 -5.29
N ALA A 95 -12.67 -10.32 -5.19
CA ALA A 95 -12.20 -11.28 -6.20
C ALA A 95 -12.81 -11.10 -7.60
N SER A 96 -13.98 -10.46 -7.69
CA SER A 96 -14.63 -10.19 -8.98
C SER A 96 -14.24 -8.87 -9.63
N LEU A 97 -13.44 -8.04 -8.95
CA LEU A 97 -12.90 -6.77 -9.45
C LEU A 97 -11.57 -7.04 -10.18
N PRO A 98 -11.17 -6.17 -11.11
CA PRO A 98 -9.82 -6.20 -11.68
C PRO A 98 -8.81 -5.64 -10.67
N VAL A 99 -8.50 -6.44 -9.64
CA VAL A 99 -7.56 -6.06 -8.58
C VAL A 99 -6.12 -6.20 -9.09
N HIS A 100 -5.36 -5.10 -9.02
CA HIS A 100 -3.95 -5.07 -9.37
C HIS A 100 -3.07 -5.60 -8.23
N GLY A 101 -3.45 -5.36 -6.98
CA GLY A 101 -2.77 -5.89 -5.81
C GLY A 101 -3.49 -5.58 -4.50
N PHE A 102 -3.12 -6.34 -3.46
CA PHE A 102 -3.56 -6.18 -2.07
C PHE A 102 -2.38 -5.65 -1.25
N ILE A 103 -2.49 -4.45 -0.71
CA ILE A 103 -1.44 -3.84 0.10
C ILE A 103 -1.55 -4.37 1.52
N VAL A 104 -0.44 -4.85 2.06
CA VAL A 104 -0.37 -5.53 3.36
C VAL A 104 0.65 -4.85 4.26
N HIS A 105 0.19 -4.33 5.39
CA HIS A 105 1.07 -3.84 6.45
C HIS A 105 1.49 -4.98 7.38
N LEU A 106 2.81 -5.13 7.58
CA LEU A 106 3.39 -6.01 8.58
C LEU A 106 4.15 -5.16 9.59
N GLU A 107 3.42 -4.49 10.47
CA GLU A 107 4.05 -3.64 11.47
C GLU A 107 4.61 -4.45 12.65
N PRO A 108 5.86 -4.18 13.08
CA PRO A 108 6.34 -4.67 14.36
C PRO A 108 5.57 -4.01 15.51
N GLU A 109 5.44 -4.71 16.62
CA GLU A 109 4.87 -4.13 17.83
C GLU A 109 5.70 -2.90 18.24
N ARG A 110 5.05 -1.74 18.25
CA ARG A 110 5.69 -0.50 18.73
C ARG A 110 5.58 -0.49 20.24
N TYR A 111 6.71 -0.61 20.91
CA TYR A 111 6.78 -0.35 22.33
C TYR A 111 6.81 1.18 22.55
N ARG A 112 6.16 1.62 23.61
CA ARG A 112 6.35 2.99 24.11
C ARG A 112 7.35 2.93 25.25
N ASN A 113 8.22 3.94 25.31
CA ASN A 113 9.05 4.18 26.47
C ASN A 113 8.18 4.48 27.70
N ASP A 114 8.74 4.40 28.91
CA ASP A 114 8.01 4.70 30.15
C ASP A 114 7.42 6.12 30.18
N ASP A 115 7.97 7.06 29.41
CA ASP A 115 7.46 8.42 29.21
C ASP A 115 6.36 8.55 28.14
N GLY A 116 5.95 7.43 27.52
CA GLY A 116 4.95 7.38 26.48
C GLY A 116 5.43 7.72 25.08
N THR A 117 6.72 8.06 24.89
CA THR A 117 7.29 8.30 23.55
C THR A 117 7.39 7.00 22.76
N PRO A 118 7.22 7.03 21.41
CA PRO A 118 7.44 5.86 20.58
C PRO A 118 8.87 5.35 20.73
N CYS A 119 9.03 4.07 21.03
CA CYS A 119 10.34 3.44 20.99
C CYS A 119 10.73 3.20 19.53
N LEU A 120 11.80 3.85 19.09
CA LEU A 120 12.36 3.67 17.74
C LEU A 120 13.21 2.40 17.63
N GLU A 121 13.43 1.71 18.75
CA GLU A 121 14.11 0.41 18.71
C GLU A 121 13.16 -0.64 18.12
N PRO A 122 13.68 -1.49 17.21
CA PRO A 122 12.92 -2.64 16.74
C PRO A 122 12.52 -3.50 17.93
N ALA A 123 11.36 -4.14 17.86
CA ALA A 123 10.81 -5.02 18.90
C ALA A 123 11.93 -5.81 19.60
N ARG A 124 11.91 -5.86 20.94
CA ARG A 124 12.94 -6.55 21.76
C ARG A 124 13.27 -7.96 21.27
N ASP A 125 12.40 -8.55 20.44
CA ASP A 125 12.62 -9.81 19.74
C ASP A 125 12.14 -9.72 18.29
N ILE A 126 12.89 -9.01 17.44
CA ILE A 126 12.61 -8.89 16.00
C ILE A 126 12.60 -10.28 15.32
N ALA A 127 13.40 -11.22 15.79
CA ALA A 127 13.43 -12.57 15.23
C ALA A 127 12.11 -13.32 15.53
N ALA A 128 11.53 -13.15 16.71
CA ALA A 128 10.22 -13.71 17.03
C ALA A 128 9.11 -13.05 16.20
N TRP A 129 9.16 -11.74 16.02
CA TRP A 129 8.22 -11.03 15.16
C TRP A 129 8.33 -11.52 13.69
N ILE A 130 9.54 -11.63 13.12
CA ILE A 130 9.76 -12.19 11.78
C ILE A 130 9.14 -13.58 11.67
N ARG A 131 9.36 -14.48 12.64
CA ARG A 131 8.74 -15.81 12.62
C ARG A 131 7.22 -15.75 12.57
N ARG A 132 6.59 -14.83 13.33
CA ARG A 132 5.13 -14.66 13.35
C ARG A 132 4.60 -14.15 12.01
N VAL A 133 5.19 -13.11 11.44
CA VAL A 133 4.75 -12.58 10.15
C VAL A 133 4.96 -13.57 9.01
N VAL A 134 6.07 -14.33 9.01
CA VAL A 134 6.29 -15.41 8.02
C VAL A 134 5.23 -16.49 8.12
N MET A 135 4.85 -16.86 9.35
CA MET A 135 3.73 -17.81 9.55
C MET A 135 2.41 -17.22 9.04
N SER A 136 2.13 -15.96 9.33
CA SER A 136 0.91 -15.28 8.87
C SER A 136 0.86 -15.15 7.34
N MET A 137 1.98 -14.83 6.68
CA MET A 137 2.07 -14.82 5.21
C MET A 137 1.73 -16.20 4.60
N ARG A 138 2.29 -17.29 5.16
CA ARG A 138 1.99 -18.66 4.71
C ARG A 138 0.51 -19.00 4.87
N GLN A 139 -0.06 -18.70 6.03
CA GLN A 139 -1.48 -18.95 6.30
C GLN A 139 -2.39 -18.08 5.40
N LEU A 140 -2.04 -16.83 5.13
CA LEU A 140 -2.78 -15.98 4.19
C LEU A 140 -2.78 -16.61 2.79
N LYS A 141 -1.61 -17.01 2.29
CA LYS A 141 -1.47 -17.72 1.01
C LYS A 141 -2.34 -18.97 0.96
N GLU A 142 -2.26 -19.84 1.97
CA GLU A 142 -3.05 -21.07 2.03
C GLU A 142 -4.56 -20.82 2.01
N ARG A 143 -5.02 -19.78 2.72
CA ARG A 143 -6.44 -19.39 2.78
C ARG A 143 -6.97 -18.79 1.48
N THR A 144 -6.11 -18.19 0.68
CA THR A 144 -6.51 -17.39 -0.49
C THR A 144 -6.08 -17.99 -1.83
N VAL A 145 -5.31 -19.08 -1.86
CA VAL A 145 -4.73 -19.67 -3.09
C VAL A 145 -5.77 -20.04 -4.17
N SER A 146 -7.00 -20.32 -3.80
CA SER A 146 -8.10 -20.59 -4.74
C SER A 146 -8.83 -19.33 -5.23
N ILE A 147 -8.47 -18.16 -4.70
CA ILE A 147 -9.18 -16.88 -4.93
C ILE A 147 -8.26 -15.87 -5.62
N ALA A 148 -7.01 -15.79 -5.20
CA ALA A 148 -6.04 -14.80 -5.65
C ALA A 148 -4.66 -15.42 -5.84
N ASP A 149 -3.94 -14.96 -6.89
CA ASP A 149 -2.53 -15.31 -7.07
C ASP A 149 -1.70 -14.71 -5.92
N PRO A 150 -0.77 -15.46 -5.32
CA PRO A 150 0.08 -14.94 -4.24
C PRO A 150 0.82 -13.64 -4.59
N SER A 151 1.20 -13.43 -5.85
CA SER A 151 1.88 -12.22 -6.31
C SER A 151 1.04 -10.96 -6.20
N LEU A 152 -0.27 -11.08 -5.99
CA LEU A 152 -1.14 -9.93 -5.74
C LEU A 152 -1.00 -9.38 -4.31
N PHE A 153 -0.43 -10.14 -3.36
CA PHE A 153 -0.17 -9.62 -2.01
C PHE A 153 1.14 -8.85 -1.99
N CYS A 154 1.04 -7.55 -1.74
CA CYS A 154 2.14 -6.60 -1.81
C CYS A 154 2.50 -6.11 -0.41
N ILE A 155 3.63 -6.60 0.13
CA ILE A 155 4.11 -6.18 1.45
C ILE A 155 4.69 -4.78 1.34
N GLU A 156 4.21 -3.87 2.18
CA GLU A 156 4.59 -2.47 2.10
C GLU A 156 5.86 -2.14 2.88
N THR A 157 6.69 -1.24 2.30
CA THR A 157 7.81 -0.62 3.01
C THR A 157 7.28 0.43 3.98
N LEU A 158 7.54 0.22 5.26
CA LEU A 158 7.06 1.05 6.37
C LEU A 158 8.26 1.76 7.07
N SER A 159 8.15 1.92 8.39
CA SER A 159 9.15 2.60 9.22
C SER A 159 10.36 1.75 9.62
N TYR A 160 10.55 0.59 9.02
CA TYR A 160 11.65 -0.35 9.31
C TYR A 160 12.29 -0.90 8.03
N ASP A 161 13.50 -1.43 8.15
CA ASP A 161 14.18 -2.07 7.03
C ASP A 161 13.48 -3.38 6.63
N LEU A 162 13.01 -3.44 5.37
CA LEU A 162 12.30 -4.60 4.83
C LEU A 162 13.25 -5.75 4.43
N MET A 163 14.57 -5.49 4.29
CA MET A 163 15.54 -6.48 3.80
C MET A 163 15.53 -7.81 4.56
N PRO A 164 15.38 -7.85 5.91
CA PRO A 164 15.28 -9.11 6.64
C PRO A 164 14.04 -9.96 6.28
N LEU A 165 12.97 -9.33 5.80
CA LEU A 165 11.75 -10.03 5.36
C LEU A 165 11.76 -10.39 3.87
N LEU A 166 12.56 -9.72 3.05
CA LEU A 166 12.56 -9.87 1.60
C LEU A 166 12.67 -11.33 1.13
N PRO A 167 13.59 -12.17 1.64
CA PRO A 167 13.65 -13.59 1.24
C PRO A 167 12.34 -14.33 1.50
N HIS A 168 11.69 -14.06 2.62
CA HIS A 168 10.44 -14.71 3.01
C HIS A 168 9.24 -14.23 2.18
N ILE A 169 9.21 -12.95 1.81
CA ILE A 169 8.22 -12.39 0.89
C ILE A 169 8.30 -13.14 -0.45
N LEU A 170 9.50 -13.26 -1.00
CA LEU A 170 9.73 -13.93 -2.29
C LEU A 170 9.47 -15.44 -2.26
N GLU A 171 9.87 -16.14 -1.18
CA GLU A 171 9.57 -17.57 -0.98
C GLU A 171 8.07 -17.87 -0.95
N ASN A 172 7.26 -16.93 -0.44
CA ASN A 172 5.80 -17.06 -0.47
C ASN A 172 5.18 -16.68 -1.83
N GLY A 173 5.97 -16.12 -2.74
CA GLY A 173 5.51 -15.64 -4.05
C GLY A 173 4.80 -14.29 -3.95
N PHE A 174 4.97 -13.54 -2.86
CA PHE A 174 4.40 -12.22 -2.65
C PHE A 174 5.23 -11.15 -3.37
N SER A 175 4.63 -9.99 -3.59
CA SER A 175 5.24 -8.80 -4.17
C SER A 175 5.48 -7.72 -3.10
N ILE A 176 5.92 -6.56 -3.54
CA ILE A 176 6.19 -5.39 -2.69
C ILE A 176 5.31 -4.22 -3.12
N THR A 177 4.79 -3.50 -2.13
CA THR A 177 4.40 -2.10 -2.27
C THR A 177 5.60 -1.25 -1.82
N LEU A 178 6.20 -0.54 -2.76
CA LEU A 178 7.31 0.35 -2.48
C LEU A 178 6.76 1.73 -2.13
N ASP A 179 6.60 2.02 -0.85
CA ASP A 179 6.26 3.35 -0.38
C ASP A 179 7.51 4.20 -0.28
N VAL A 180 7.66 5.12 -1.23
CA VAL A 180 8.82 5.99 -1.35
C VAL A 180 8.76 7.13 -0.34
N GLY A 181 7.57 7.61 -0.01
CA GLY A 181 7.35 8.63 1.01
C GLY A 181 7.75 8.13 2.39
N HIS A 182 7.37 6.91 2.76
CA HIS A 182 7.80 6.28 4.00
C HIS A 182 9.33 6.10 4.06
N LEU A 183 9.96 5.73 2.95
CA LEU A 183 11.43 5.65 2.91
C LEU A 183 12.09 7.01 3.14
N TRP A 184 11.55 8.09 2.55
CA TRP A 184 12.04 9.45 2.79
C TRP A 184 11.82 9.89 4.23
N LEU A 185 10.61 9.69 4.76
CA LEU A 185 10.24 10.07 6.13
C LEU A 185 11.16 9.42 7.18
N ASN A 186 11.47 8.14 6.99
CA ASN A 186 12.22 7.34 7.96
C ASN A 186 13.74 7.30 7.69
N GLY A 187 14.25 8.05 6.69
CA GLY A 187 15.67 8.07 6.34
C GLY A 187 16.21 6.75 5.79
N LEU A 188 15.34 5.89 5.28
CA LEU A 188 15.69 4.59 4.70
C LEU A 188 15.94 4.65 3.18
N TYR A 189 15.65 5.79 2.55
CA TYR A 189 15.81 5.95 1.12
C TYR A 189 17.27 5.95 0.71
N SER A 190 17.62 5.04 -0.19
CA SER A 190 18.81 5.12 -1.02
C SER A 190 18.51 4.56 -2.40
N SER A 191 19.23 5.00 -3.43
CA SER A 191 19.06 4.49 -4.79
C SER A 191 19.30 2.98 -4.89
N ASP A 192 20.24 2.45 -4.12
CA ASP A 192 20.54 1.01 -4.11
C ASP A 192 19.41 0.21 -3.43
N TYR A 193 18.85 0.74 -2.34
CA TYR A 193 17.70 0.13 -1.68
C TYR A 193 16.49 0.04 -2.62
N VAL A 194 16.16 1.17 -3.24
CA VAL A 194 15.07 1.24 -4.23
C VAL A 194 15.32 0.27 -5.40
N ARG A 195 16.52 0.27 -6.00
CA ARG A 195 16.87 -0.64 -7.10
C ARG A 195 16.81 -2.11 -6.71
N THR A 196 17.08 -2.44 -5.46
CA THR A 196 16.96 -3.82 -4.94
C THR A 196 15.49 -4.26 -4.84
N LEU A 197 14.59 -3.37 -4.42
CA LEU A 197 13.18 -3.70 -4.22
C LEU A 197 12.33 -3.62 -5.50
N LEU A 198 12.63 -2.68 -6.41
CA LEU A 198 11.86 -2.45 -7.65
C LEU A 198 11.62 -3.70 -8.50
N PRO A 199 12.59 -4.66 -8.66
CA PRO A 199 12.34 -5.91 -9.40
C PRO A 199 11.22 -6.77 -8.81
N HIS A 200 10.85 -6.56 -7.56
CA HIS A 200 9.83 -7.31 -6.81
C HIS A 200 8.59 -6.47 -6.52
N THR A 201 8.63 -5.19 -6.93
CA THR A 201 7.56 -4.22 -6.69
C THR A 201 6.44 -4.37 -7.73
N ARG A 202 5.21 -4.25 -7.29
CA ARG A 202 3.99 -4.23 -8.09
C ARG A 202 3.21 -2.92 -7.93
N ILE A 203 3.28 -2.33 -6.76
CA ILE A 203 2.64 -1.06 -6.40
C ILE A 203 3.70 -0.11 -5.86
N ILE A 204 3.63 1.14 -6.25
CA ILE A 204 4.46 2.22 -5.71
C ILE A 204 3.53 3.22 -5.04
N HIS A 205 3.76 3.51 -3.76
CA HIS A 205 3.16 4.66 -3.10
C HIS A 205 4.10 5.85 -3.20
N LEU A 206 3.55 6.98 -3.63
CA LEU A 206 4.28 8.22 -3.80
C LEU A 206 3.48 9.37 -3.20
N HIS A 207 4.08 10.06 -2.24
CA HIS A 207 3.52 11.24 -1.60
C HIS A 207 4.62 12.18 -1.13
N GLY A 208 4.27 13.44 -0.89
CA GLY A 208 5.19 14.43 -0.36
C GLY A 208 5.43 14.23 1.14
N VAL A 209 6.63 14.60 1.57
CA VAL A 209 7.04 14.59 2.98
C VAL A 209 7.61 15.96 3.35
N SER A 210 7.19 16.52 4.48
CA SER A 210 7.71 17.76 5.03
C SER A 210 7.85 17.68 6.54
N GLY A 211 9.09 17.68 7.03
CA GLY A 211 9.38 17.40 8.44
C GLY A 211 8.96 15.99 8.85
N LEU A 212 8.02 15.90 9.80
CA LEU A 212 7.45 14.62 10.27
C LEU A 212 6.05 14.33 9.68
N LYS A 213 5.62 15.08 8.67
CA LYS A 213 4.33 14.90 7.99
C LYS A 213 4.54 14.21 6.66
N ASP A 214 3.76 13.19 6.41
CA ASP A 214 3.65 12.42 5.18
C ASP A 214 2.28 12.60 4.49
N HIS A 215 2.04 11.86 3.44
CA HIS A 215 0.82 11.89 2.62
C HIS A 215 0.43 13.31 2.16
N MET A 216 1.44 14.15 1.92
CA MET A 216 1.25 15.52 1.45
C MET A 216 1.40 15.59 -0.08
N SER A 217 1.01 16.74 -0.65
CA SER A 217 1.29 17.04 -2.05
C SER A 217 2.77 16.86 -2.40
N LEU A 218 3.07 16.32 -3.58
CA LEU A 218 4.45 16.25 -4.11
C LEU A 218 5.10 17.63 -4.26
N ALA A 219 4.31 18.70 -4.31
CA ALA A 219 4.80 20.06 -4.42
C ALA A 219 5.65 20.50 -3.22
N VAL A 220 5.41 19.92 -2.03
CA VAL A 220 6.18 20.24 -0.81
C VAL A 220 7.48 19.44 -0.69
N HIS A 221 7.62 18.35 -1.47
CA HIS A 221 8.78 17.48 -1.39
C HIS A 221 10.01 18.04 -2.12
N ASN A 222 11.19 17.59 -1.72
CA ASN A 222 12.45 17.96 -2.37
C ASN A 222 12.47 17.50 -3.84
N ARG A 223 12.52 18.46 -4.76
CA ARG A 223 12.48 18.20 -6.22
C ARG A 223 13.62 17.32 -6.71
N LEU A 224 14.83 17.43 -6.16
CA LEU A 224 15.97 16.61 -6.58
C LEU A 224 15.80 15.15 -6.14
N GLN A 225 15.27 14.91 -4.96
CA GLN A 225 14.97 13.55 -4.50
C GLN A 225 13.87 12.91 -5.35
N LEU A 226 12.80 13.66 -5.62
CA LEU A 226 11.70 13.19 -6.46
C LEU A 226 12.16 12.89 -7.89
N SER A 227 12.91 13.80 -8.52
CA SER A 227 13.47 13.61 -9.87
C SER A 227 14.40 12.39 -9.90
N GLY A 228 15.29 12.24 -8.90
CA GLY A 228 16.17 11.09 -8.80
C GLY A 228 15.42 9.75 -8.69
N PHE A 229 14.31 9.72 -7.96
CA PHE A 229 13.44 8.54 -7.92
C PHE A 229 12.77 8.27 -9.27
N MET A 230 12.23 9.31 -9.93
CA MET A 230 11.58 9.16 -11.24
C MET A 230 12.56 8.66 -12.31
N ASP A 231 13.82 9.07 -12.28
CA ASP A 231 14.86 8.58 -13.18
C ASP A 231 15.15 7.08 -12.95
N ILE A 232 15.15 6.63 -11.70
CA ILE A 232 15.24 5.20 -11.38
C ILE A 232 14.03 4.47 -11.92
N LEU A 233 12.82 4.97 -11.67
CA LEU A 233 11.57 4.33 -12.07
C LEU A 233 11.47 4.18 -13.60
N LYS A 234 11.87 5.19 -14.36
CA LYS A 234 11.93 5.15 -15.84
C LYS A 234 12.76 3.98 -16.37
N SER A 235 13.81 3.57 -15.64
CA SER A 235 14.63 2.41 -16.01
C SER A 235 13.93 1.05 -15.81
N PHE A 236 12.73 1.03 -15.21
CA PHE A 236 11.88 -0.14 -14.99
C PHE A 236 10.51 -0.03 -15.69
N SER A 237 10.37 0.85 -16.69
CA SER A 237 9.10 1.18 -17.35
C SER A 237 8.43 0.02 -18.09
N ASP A 238 9.16 -1.04 -18.41
CA ASP A 238 8.62 -2.23 -19.11
C ASP A 238 7.75 -3.13 -18.21
N ARG A 239 7.66 -2.81 -16.93
CA ARG A 239 6.87 -3.57 -15.96
C ARG A 239 5.44 -3.07 -15.88
N ASP A 240 4.53 -3.96 -15.47
CA ASP A 240 3.15 -3.63 -15.14
C ASP A 240 3.12 -3.21 -13.66
N LEU A 241 3.04 -1.88 -13.44
CA LEU A 241 3.10 -1.24 -12.13
C LEU A 241 1.91 -0.28 -11.96
N VAL A 242 1.46 -0.14 -10.72
CA VAL A 242 0.61 1.00 -10.32
C VAL A 242 1.46 1.98 -9.52
N LEU A 243 1.44 3.25 -9.90
CA LEU A 243 1.97 4.35 -9.10
C LEU A 243 0.80 5.08 -8.47
N THR A 244 0.58 4.85 -7.20
CA THR A 244 -0.47 5.48 -6.42
C THR A 244 0.04 6.75 -5.77
N LEU A 245 -0.59 7.88 -6.09
CA LEU A 245 -0.47 9.09 -5.27
C LEU A 245 -1.26 8.86 -3.98
N GLU A 246 -0.58 8.46 -2.91
CA GLU A 246 -1.22 8.15 -1.63
C GLU A 246 -1.39 9.44 -0.80
N ILE A 247 -2.42 10.18 -1.16
CA ILE A 247 -2.81 11.48 -0.61
C ILE A 247 -4.32 11.51 -0.36
N PHE A 248 -4.79 12.46 0.45
CA PHE A 248 -6.14 12.45 1.01
C PHE A 248 -6.89 13.78 0.85
N SER A 249 -6.55 14.58 -0.18
CA SER A 249 -7.30 15.78 -0.51
C SER A 249 -7.26 16.11 -2.01
N GLU A 250 -8.30 16.80 -2.49
CA GLU A 250 -8.37 17.28 -3.88
C GLU A 250 -7.22 18.25 -4.22
N GLN A 251 -6.83 19.10 -3.28
CA GLN A 251 -5.77 20.07 -3.48
C GLN A 251 -4.42 19.36 -3.66
N ASP A 252 -4.10 18.40 -2.78
CA ASP A 252 -2.85 17.65 -2.87
C ASP A 252 -2.79 16.80 -4.15
N LEU A 253 -3.93 16.21 -4.57
CA LEU A 253 -4.02 15.48 -5.84
C LEU A 253 -3.71 16.39 -7.02
N LYS A 254 -4.36 17.55 -7.10
CA LYS A 254 -4.17 18.50 -8.20
C LYS A 254 -2.72 18.99 -8.29
N GLU A 255 -2.13 19.35 -7.16
CA GLU A 255 -0.73 19.80 -7.10
C GLU A 255 0.25 18.69 -7.45
N SER A 256 0.00 17.46 -6.96
CA SER A 256 0.85 16.30 -7.25
C SER A 256 0.80 15.91 -8.72
N LEU A 257 -0.38 15.93 -9.35
CA LEU A 257 -0.52 15.70 -10.80
C LEU A 257 0.23 16.76 -11.62
N GLN A 258 0.18 18.04 -11.20
CA GLN A 258 0.94 19.09 -11.85
C GLN A 258 2.44 18.83 -11.76
N VAL A 259 2.93 18.41 -10.58
CA VAL A 259 4.34 18.06 -10.36
C VAL A 259 4.79 16.91 -11.26
N LEU A 260 3.98 15.84 -11.39
CA LEU A 260 4.29 14.72 -12.27
C LEU A 260 4.34 15.13 -13.75
N ASN A 261 3.42 16.01 -14.18
CA ASN A 261 3.46 16.57 -15.54
C ASN A 261 4.74 17.39 -15.80
N GLU A 262 5.16 18.23 -14.85
CA GLU A 262 6.40 19.03 -14.97
C GLU A 262 7.66 18.17 -15.04
N LEU A 263 7.63 16.97 -14.45
CA LEU A 263 8.74 16.00 -14.48
C LEU A 263 8.71 15.07 -15.70
N GLU A 264 7.72 15.23 -16.58
CA GLU A 264 7.50 14.31 -17.71
C GLU A 264 7.53 12.83 -17.25
N ALA A 265 6.74 12.57 -16.18
CA ALA A 265 6.80 11.32 -15.43
C ALA A 265 6.24 10.13 -16.23
N PHE A 266 5.33 10.40 -17.21
CA PHE A 266 4.62 9.40 -18.02
C PHE A 266 4.58 9.79 -19.48
#